data_67cd29c7bfa04035392c2010a5eb9207
#
_entry.id   67cd29c7bfa04035392c2010a5eb9207
#
_cell.length_a   1.000
_cell.length_b   1.000
_cell.length_c   1.000
_cell.angle_alpha   90.00
_cell.angle_beta   90.00
_cell.angle_gamma   90.00
#
_symmetry.space_group_name_H-M   'P 1'
#
loop_
_entity.id
_entity.type
_entity.pdbx_description
1 polymer ?
#
loop_
_entity_poly.entity_id
_entity_poly.type
_entity_poly.pdbx_seq_one_letter_code
_entity_poly.pdbx_strand_id
1 'polypeptide(L)'
;MTTTTRYDDYDVLARIYNEDWISGLFQETIPVLEELLLSHLTKGSHILDLCCGTGHLAQQLIKKGYKITGIDGSEQMLGYARENAPEAKLILDDARFFNLPATFDAVVSTTGSLNYVMKLEELECVLKNVYNVLVDNGIFLCHFFTKEEFQSNWNGKISGNVKDDYAWATKNIYNPENQIGQIYLTVFSLVDKTWQRLDKVISEKCYAKEEVISALETAGFSEISSYDAHYDLGISQMPGSTYFICYKR
;
A
#
# COMPACT_ATOMS: atom_id res chain seq x y z
N MET A 1 -8.48 -21.31 -18.34
CA MET A 1 -8.80 -19.90 -18.14
C MET A 1 -8.42 -19.58 -16.72
N THR A 2 -7.30 -18.90 -16.50
CA THR A 2 -6.94 -18.38 -15.18
C THR A 2 -7.93 -17.27 -14.86
N THR A 3 -8.81 -17.49 -13.89
CA THR A 3 -9.63 -16.41 -13.34
C THR A 3 -8.69 -15.40 -12.73
N THR A 4 -8.62 -14.22 -13.34
CA THR A 4 -7.90 -13.07 -12.77
C THR A 4 -8.55 -12.79 -11.42
N THR A 5 -7.80 -12.96 -10.35
CA THR A 5 -8.26 -12.63 -9.01
C THR A 5 -8.24 -11.12 -8.90
N ARG A 6 -9.43 -10.53 -8.85
CA ARG A 6 -9.63 -9.07 -8.73
C ARG A 6 -10.06 -8.75 -7.31
N TYR A 7 -9.51 -7.68 -6.75
CA TYR A 7 -9.94 -7.11 -5.48
C TYR A 7 -10.60 -5.75 -5.74
N ASP A 8 -11.92 -5.73 -5.93
CA ASP A 8 -12.68 -4.57 -6.40
C ASP A 8 -13.21 -3.66 -5.27
N ASP A 9 -12.93 -3.99 -4.02
CA ASP A 9 -13.35 -3.16 -2.87
C ASP A 9 -12.77 -1.74 -2.93
N TYR A 10 -11.65 -1.55 -3.62
CA TYR A 10 -10.95 -0.28 -3.78
C TYR A 10 -11.36 0.54 -4.99
N ASP A 11 -12.14 -0.01 -5.89
CA ASP A 11 -12.57 0.71 -7.10
C ASP A 11 -13.23 2.06 -6.76
N VAL A 12 -14.03 2.09 -5.70
CA VAL A 12 -14.71 3.31 -5.22
C VAL A 12 -13.76 4.37 -4.70
N LEU A 13 -12.58 3.97 -4.22
CA LEU A 13 -11.57 4.89 -3.68
C LEU A 13 -10.65 5.48 -4.75
N ALA A 14 -10.60 4.91 -5.95
CA ALA A 14 -9.57 5.22 -6.94
C ALA A 14 -9.50 6.72 -7.27
N ARG A 15 -10.64 7.38 -7.49
CA ARG A 15 -10.69 8.82 -7.75
C ARG A 15 -10.25 9.64 -6.54
N ILE A 16 -10.77 9.31 -5.37
CA ILE A 16 -10.48 10.01 -4.11
C ILE A 16 -8.99 9.89 -3.80
N TYR A 17 -8.43 8.68 -3.95
CA TYR A 17 -7.02 8.41 -3.74
C TYR A 17 -6.16 9.22 -4.70
N ASN A 18 -6.51 9.21 -6.00
CA ASN A 18 -5.75 9.91 -7.03
C ASN A 18 -5.77 11.43 -6.89
N GLU A 19 -6.92 12.01 -6.53
CA GLU A 19 -7.12 13.46 -6.58
C GLU A 19 -6.96 14.16 -5.21
N ASP A 20 -7.22 13.45 -4.10
CA ASP A 20 -7.31 14.09 -2.78
C ASP A 20 -6.31 13.54 -1.76
N TRP A 21 -6.02 12.23 -1.74
CA TRP A 21 -5.20 11.64 -0.68
C TRP A 21 -3.73 11.59 -1.02
N ILE A 22 -3.41 11.40 -2.29
CA ILE A 22 -2.06 11.04 -2.72
C ILE A 22 -1.01 12.12 -2.45
N SER A 23 -1.40 13.40 -2.55
CA SER A 23 -0.45 14.52 -2.46
C SER A 23 0.24 14.65 -1.09
N GLY A 24 -0.42 14.24 -0.02
CA GLY A 24 0.15 14.23 1.34
C GLY A 24 1.02 13.00 1.62
N LEU A 25 0.64 11.84 1.10
CA LEU A 25 1.26 10.57 1.43
C LEU A 25 2.71 10.45 0.93
N PHE A 26 3.03 10.99 -0.25
CA PHE A 26 4.37 10.85 -0.82
C PHE A 26 5.41 11.83 -0.27
N GLN A 27 5.00 12.93 0.35
CA GLN A 27 5.94 13.84 0.99
C GLN A 27 6.71 13.14 2.13
N GLU A 28 6.09 12.18 2.79
CA GLU A 28 6.70 11.40 3.86
C GLU A 28 7.34 10.09 3.34
N THR A 29 6.71 9.42 2.39
CA THR A 29 7.15 8.10 1.89
C THR A 29 8.47 8.17 1.12
N ILE A 30 8.68 9.16 0.25
CA ILE A 30 9.89 9.23 -0.59
C ILE A 30 11.16 9.36 0.23
N PRO A 31 11.27 10.26 1.25
CA PRO A 31 12.45 10.32 2.10
C PRO A 31 12.78 8.98 2.79
N VAL A 32 11.76 8.26 3.28
CA VAL A 32 11.95 6.93 3.88
C VAL A 32 12.52 5.94 2.87
N LEU A 33 11.95 5.92 1.66
CA LEU A 33 12.45 5.03 0.60
C LEU A 33 13.88 5.38 0.21
N GLU A 34 14.25 6.66 0.14
CA GLU A 34 15.62 7.09 -0.17
C GLU A 34 16.61 6.61 0.88
N GLU A 35 16.25 6.73 2.16
CA GLU A 35 17.09 6.33 3.27
C GLU A 35 17.21 4.80 3.39
N LEU A 36 16.08 4.11 3.45
CA LEU A 36 16.07 2.69 3.81
C LEU A 36 16.24 1.74 2.60
N LEU A 37 15.87 2.14 1.39
CA LEU A 37 15.86 1.24 0.23
C LEU A 37 16.75 1.71 -0.92
N LEU A 38 16.54 2.93 -1.42
CA LEU A 38 17.14 3.36 -2.68
C LEU A 38 18.65 3.55 -2.57
N SER A 39 19.16 3.81 -1.36
CA SER A 39 20.61 3.85 -1.06
C SER A 39 21.30 2.50 -1.29
N HIS A 40 20.57 1.39 -1.29
CA HIS A 40 21.07 0.03 -1.52
C HIS A 40 20.89 -0.43 -2.97
N LEU A 41 20.25 0.35 -3.83
CA LEU A 41 19.94 0.01 -5.21
C LEU A 41 20.74 0.84 -6.20
N THR A 42 21.05 0.25 -7.34
CA THR A 42 21.65 0.98 -8.45
C THR A 42 20.57 1.48 -9.41
N LYS A 43 20.84 2.57 -10.13
CA LYS A 43 19.93 3.02 -11.20
C LYS A 43 19.75 1.91 -12.23
N GLY A 44 18.51 1.74 -12.67
CA GLY A 44 18.10 0.66 -13.56
C GLY A 44 17.66 -0.61 -12.84
N SER A 45 17.81 -0.70 -11.51
CA SER A 45 17.24 -1.81 -10.72
C SER A 45 15.74 -1.94 -10.97
N HIS A 46 15.25 -3.18 -10.96
CA HIS A 46 13.86 -3.52 -11.22
C HIS A 46 13.10 -3.65 -9.89
N ILE A 47 12.16 -2.76 -9.66
CA ILE A 47 11.36 -2.70 -8.43
C ILE A 47 9.93 -3.14 -8.73
N LEU A 48 9.39 -4.02 -7.90
CA LEU A 48 7.96 -4.33 -7.86
C LEU A 48 7.28 -3.40 -6.85
N ASP A 49 6.34 -2.59 -7.33
CA ASP A 49 5.42 -1.79 -6.51
C ASP A 49 4.16 -2.62 -6.25
N LEU A 50 4.07 -3.22 -5.08
CA LEU A 50 2.99 -4.13 -4.69
C LEU A 50 1.86 -3.34 -4.03
N CYS A 51 0.64 -3.47 -4.55
CA CYS A 51 -0.51 -2.61 -4.28
C CYS A 51 -0.22 -1.16 -4.72
N CYS A 52 0.18 -1.01 -5.99
CA CYS A 52 0.68 0.24 -6.55
C CYS A 52 -0.38 1.36 -6.68
N GLY A 53 -1.65 1.05 -6.46
CA GLY A 53 -2.76 1.98 -6.50
C GLY A 53 -2.79 2.77 -7.81
N THR A 54 -2.83 4.10 -7.69
CA THR A 54 -2.90 5.02 -8.82
C THR A 54 -1.53 5.33 -9.47
N GLY A 55 -0.46 4.61 -9.11
CA GLY A 55 0.84 4.64 -9.79
C GLY A 55 1.73 5.85 -9.50
N HIS A 56 1.39 6.68 -8.54
CA HIS A 56 2.20 7.88 -8.22
C HIS A 56 3.59 7.52 -7.68
N LEU A 57 3.70 6.47 -6.84
CA LEU A 57 5.00 5.98 -6.39
C LEU A 57 5.81 5.47 -7.58
N ALA A 58 5.20 4.64 -8.42
CA ALA A 58 5.82 4.14 -9.65
C ALA A 58 6.37 5.30 -10.50
N GLN A 59 5.59 6.37 -10.71
CA GLN A 59 6.03 7.56 -11.44
C GLN A 59 7.29 8.20 -10.83
N GLN A 60 7.31 8.36 -9.49
CA GLN A 60 8.45 8.96 -8.80
C GLN A 60 9.71 8.10 -8.92
N LEU A 61 9.57 6.79 -8.79
CA LEU A 61 10.69 5.85 -8.90
C LEU A 61 11.24 5.79 -10.35
N ILE A 62 10.36 5.84 -11.36
CA ILE A 62 10.76 5.93 -12.78
C ILE A 62 11.58 7.21 -13.02
N LYS A 63 11.13 8.37 -12.53
CA LYS A 63 11.86 9.64 -12.63
C LYS A 63 13.26 9.58 -11.98
N LYS A 64 13.43 8.71 -10.98
CA LYS A 64 14.73 8.45 -10.34
C LYS A 64 15.60 7.44 -11.09
N GLY A 65 15.09 6.85 -12.19
CA GLY A 65 15.81 5.94 -13.08
C GLY A 65 15.67 4.47 -12.76
N TYR A 66 14.63 4.06 -12.04
CA TYR A 66 14.31 2.65 -11.75
C TYR A 66 13.33 2.08 -12.79
N LYS A 67 13.37 0.77 -13.00
CA LYS A 67 12.37 0.03 -13.78
C LYS A 67 11.27 -0.44 -12.85
N ILE A 68 10.01 -0.15 -13.19
CA ILE A 68 8.89 -0.45 -12.31
C ILE A 68 7.92 -1.43 -12.96
N THR A 69 7.56 -2.45 -12.18
CA THR A 69 6.35 -3.24 -12.38
C THR A 69 5.41 -2.94 -11.21
N GLY A 70 4.15 -2.60 -11.48
CA GLY A 70 3.13 -2.39 -10.46
C GLY A 70 2.09 -3.50 -10.48
N ILE A 71 1.69 -3.98 -9.31
CA ILE A 71 0.54 -4.88 -9.13
C ILE A 71 -0.51 -4.18 -8.29
N ASP A 72 -1.77 -4.22 -8.73
CA ASP A 72 -2.92 -3.82 -7.93
C ASP A 72 -4.13 -4.69 -8.24
N GLY A 73 -4.98 -4.94 -7.25
CA GLY A 73 -6.21 -5.71 -7.41
C GLY A 73 -7.37 -4.90 -8.00
N SER A 74 -7.26 -3.58 -8.02
CA SER A 74 -8.31 -2.67 -8.51
C SER A 74 -8.01 -2.22 -9.93
N GLU A 75 -8.91 -2.53 -10.86
CA GLU A 75 -8.82 -2.04 -12.24
C GLU A 75 -9.00 -0.53 -12.33
N GLN A 76 -9.81 0.06 -11.44
CA GLN A 76 -10.00 1.53 -11.41
C GLN A 76 -8.71 2.24 -10.93
N MET A 77 -8.01 1.69 -9.95
CA MET A 77 -6.69 2.19 -9.55
C MET A 77 -5.71 2.12 -10.72
N LEU A 78 -5.63 0.95 -11.37
CA LEU A 78 -4.74 0.76 -12.52
C LEU A 78 -5.11 1.65 -13.73
N GLY A 79 -6.37 2.04 -13.86
CA GLY A 79 -6.79 3.04 -14.84
C GLY A 79 -5.99 4.34 -14.68
N TYR A 80 -5.97 4.90 -13.47
CA TYR A 80 -5.16 6.08 -13.14
C TYR A 80 -3.65 5.80 -13.23
N ALA A 81 -3.21 4.61 -12.82
CA ALA A 81 -1.79 4.27 -12.87
C ALA A 81 -1.23 4.27 -14.31
N ARG A 82 -2.03 3.87 -15.31
CA ARG A 82 -1.65 3.94 -16.74
C ARG A 82 -1.44 5.38 -17.21
N GLU A 83 -2.18 6.32 -16.64
CA GLU A 83 -2.03 7.75 -16.94
C GLU A 83 -0.85 8.37 -16.20
N ASN A 84 -0.71 8.05 -14.90
CA ASN A 84 0.31 8.63 -14.03
C ASN A 84 1.71 8.07 -14.28
N ALA A 85 1.82 6.78 -14.60
CA ALA A 85 3.08 6.06 -14.80
C ALA A 85 3.05 5.20 -16.08
N PRO A 86 2.95 5.81 -17.28
CA PRO A 86 2.78 5.08 -18.53
C PRO A 86 3.96 4.18 -18.90
N GLU A 87 5.12 4.40 -18.31
CA GLU A 87 6.34 3.60 -18.51
C GLU A 87 6.39 2.37 -17.59
N ALA A 88 5.51 2.29 -16.57
CA ALA A 88 5.43 1.14 -15.69
C ALA A 88 4.74 -0.04 -16.39
N LYS A 89 5.24 -1.26 -16.13
CA LYS A 89 4.48 -2.47 -16.46
C LYS A 89 3.44 -2.68 -15.36
N LEU A 90 2.15 -2.60 -15.69
CA LEU A 90 1.05 -2.73 -14.74
C LEU A 90 0.33 -4.07 -14.91
N ILE A 91 0.02 -4.71 -13.78
CA ILE A 91 -0.58 -6.04 -13.72
C ILE A 91 -1.80 -5.95 -12.78
N LEU A 92 -2.97 -6.36 -13.29
CA LEU A 92 -4.15 -6.56 -12.46
C LEU A 92 -4.06 -7.94 -11.83
N ASP A 93 -3.75 -7.98 -10.53
CA ASP A 93 -3.72 -9.22 -9.74
C ASP A 93 -3.86 -8.91 -8.25
N ASP A 94 -4.24 -9.93 -7.49
CA ASP A 94 -4.34 -9.85 -6.04
C ASP A 94 -3.00 -10.22 -5.39
N ALA A 95 -2.54 -9.41 -4.44
CA ALA A 95 -1.29 -9.62 -3.72
C ALA A 95 -1.17 -11.01 -3.06
N ARG A 96 -2.30 -11.64 -2.73
CA ARG A 96 -2.35 -12.98 -2.12
C ARG A 96 -2.04 -14.11 -3.10
N PHE A 97 -2.17 -13.88 -4.40
CA PHE A 97 -2.16 -14.95 -5.41
C PHE A 97 -1.21 -14.73 -6.58
N PHE A 98 -0.59 -13.55 -6.70
CA PHE A 98 0.30 -13.27 -7.82
C PHE A 98 1.50 -14.23 -7.87
N ASN A 99 1.91 -14.56 -9.08
CA ASN A 99 3.06 -15.42 -9.33
C ASN A 99 3.86 -14.87 -10.51
N LEU A 100 5.02 -14.30 -10.20
CA LEU A 100 5.95 -13.74 -11.18
C LEU A 100 7.32 -14.40 -11.05
N PRO A 101 8.18 -14.33 -12.10
CA PRO A 101 9.55 -14.84 -12.01
C PRO A 101 10.39 -14.03 -11.03
N ALA A 102 11.43 -14.67 -10.46
CA ALA A 102 12.39 -14.05 -9.56
C ALA A 102 13.33 -13.11 -10.35
N THR A 103 12.89 -11.87 -10.56
CA THR A 103 13.59 -10.87 -11.39
C THR A 103 13.66 -9.49 -10.77
N PHE A 104 13.14 -9.33 -9.56
CA PHE A 104 13.09 -8.03 -8.90
C PHE A 104 14.24 -7.86 -7.91
N ASP A 105 14.95 -6.76 -8.04
CA ASP A 105 15.99 -6.36 -7.09
C ASP A 105 15.40 -5.88 -5.77
N ALA A 106 14.20 -5.30 -5.83
CA ALA A 106 13.44 -4.92 -4.66
C ALA A 106 11.93 -5.05 -4.88
N VAL A 107 11.21 -5.21 -3.76
CA VAL A 107 9.75 -5.05 -3.68
C VAL A 107 9.44 -3.96 -2.68
N VAL A 108 8.47 -3.11 -3.00
CA VAL A 108 7.95 -2.09 -2.08
C VAL A 108 6.43 -2.26 -1.93
N SER A 109 5.92 -2.04 -0.72
CA SER A 109 4.49 -1.89 -0.46
C SER A 109 4.30 -0.83 0.61
N THR A 110 3.74 0.31 0.24
CA THR A 110 3.68 1.51 1.10
C THR A 110 2.25 1.85 1.52
N THR A 111 2.10 2.90 2.34
CA THR A 111 0.80 3.49 2.73
C THR A 111 -0.17 2.53 3.41
N GLY A 112 0.35 1.55 4.15
CA GLY A 112 -0.49 0.60 4.91
C GLY A 112 -1.26 -0.39 4.04
N SER A 113 -0.89 -0.57 2.76
CA SER A 113 -1.64 -1.42 1.83
C SER A 113 -1.80 -2.87 2.32
N LEU A 114 -0.84 -3.38 3.08
CA LEU A 114 -0.92 -4.75 3.61
C LEU A 114 -1.79 -4.87 4.88
N ASN A 115 -2.21 -3.75 5.50
CA ASN A 115 -3.22 -3.78 6.56
C ASN A 115 -4.60 -4.26 6.06
N TYR A 116 -4.83 -4.19 4.76
CA TYR A 116 -6.07 -4.68 4.14
C TYR A 116 -6.13 -6.20 3.99
N VAL A 117 -5.04 -6.90 4.19
CA VAL A 117 -5.02 -8.36 4.30
C VAL A 117 -5.50 -8.73 5.70
N MET A 118 -6.73 -9.24 5.80
CA MET A 118 -7.45 -9.36 7.08
C MET A 118 -7.03 -10.56 7.93
N LYS A 119 -6.34 -11.56 7.36
CA LYS A 119 -5.92 -12.78 8.04
C LYS A 119 -4.41 -12.95 7.97
N LEU A 120 -3.83 -13.39 9.09
CA LEU A 120 -2.38 -13.59 9.17
C LEU A 120 -1.89 -14.61 8.15
N GLU A 121 -2.63 -15.69 7.94
CA GLU A 121 -2.28 -16.73 6.97
C GLU A 121 -2.30 -16.20 5.52
N GLU A 122 -3.20 -15.27 5.22
CA GLU A 122 -3.23 -14.59 3.92
C GLU A 122 -2.04 -13.61 3.77
N LEU A 123 -1.66 -12.93 4.86
CA LEU A 123 -0.45 -12.10 4.88
C LEU A 123 0.82 -12.93 4.66
N GLU A 124 0.93 -14.08 5.30
CA GLU A 124 2.05 -15.02 5.09
C GLU A 124 2.13 -15.47 3.61
N CYS A 125 0.98 -15.71 2.95
CA CYS A 125 0.94 -16.00 1.51
C CYS A 125 1.48 -14.82 0.69
N VAL A 126 1.05 -13.58 0.98
CA VAL A 126 1.58 -12.38 0.31
C VAL A 126 3.09 -12.29 0.47
N LEU A 127 3.59 -12.41 1.70
CA LEU A 127 5.02 -12.31 2.01
C LEU A 127 5.84 -13.42 1.34
N LYS A 128 5.26 -14.62 1.22
CA LYS A 128 5.89 -15.72 0.48
C LYS A 128 5.97 -15.46 -1.02
N ASN A 129 4.92 -14.87 -1.60
CA ASN A 129 4.93 -14.45 -3.01
C ASN A 129 6.00 -13.39 -3.24
N VAL A 130 6.11 -12.40 -2.34
CA VAL A 130 7.16 -11.37 -2.38
C VAL A 130 8.55 -12.01 -2.33
N TYR A 131 8.79 -12.93 -1.39
CA TYR A 131 10.06 -13.65 -1.29
C TYR A 131 10.42 -14.38 -2.59
N ASN A 132 9.45 -15.03 -3.21
CA ASN A 132 9.67 -15.83 -4.41
C ASN A 132 10.06 -14.99 -5.63
N VAL A 133 9.57 -13.76 -5.76
CA VAL A 133 9.85 -12.89 -6.93
C VAL A 133 11.13 -12.08 -6.81
N LEU A 134 11.70 -11.97 -5.60
CA LEU A 134 12.99 -11.32 -5.39
C LEU A 134 14.14 -12.18 -5.90
N VAL A 135 15.16 -11.54 -6.45
CA VAL A 135 16.46 -12.16 -6.69
C VAL A 135 17.19 -12.45 -5.37
N ASP A 136 18.26 -13.26 -5.40
CA ASP A 136 19.12 -13.44 -4.23
C ASP A 136 19.71 -12.10 -3.80
N ASN A 137 19.74 -11.82 -2.50
CA ASN A 137 20.05 -10.54 -1.87
C ASN A 137 19.07 -9.40 -2.22
N GLY A 138 17.91 -9.71 -2.80
CA GLY A 138 16.85 -8.75 -3.03
C GLY A 138 16.24 -8.23 -1.73
N ILE A 139 15.69 -7.02 -1.78
CA ILE A 139 15.22 -6.26 -0.63
C ILE A 139 13.71 -6.14 -0.67
N PHE A 140 13.06 -6.36 0.46
CA PHE A 140 11.66 -6.02 0.65
C PHE A 140 11.50 -4.90 1.67
N LEU A 141 10.80 -3.84 1.29
CA LEU A 141 10.39 -2.77 2.19
C LEU A 141 8.87 -2.68 2.19
N CYS A 142 8.26 -2.80 3.36
CA CYS A 142 6.82 -2.61 3.52
C CYS A 142 6.49 -1.66 4.67
N HIS A 143 5.32 -1.04 4.57
CA HIS A 143 4.78 -0.13 5.55
C HIS A 143 3.48 -0.66 6.11
N PHE A 144 3.36 -0.59 7.45
CA PHE A 144 2.14 -0.90 8.19
C PHE A 144 1.77 0.24 9.12
N PHE A 145 0.48 0.49 9.23
CA PHE A 145 -0.08 1.18 10.38
C PHE A 145 -0.18 0.20 11.55
N THR A 146 0.42 0.59 12.67
CA THR A 146 0.41 -0.21 13.90
C THR A 146 -0.60 0.34 14.91
N LYS A 147 -0.68 -0.30 16.08
CA LYS A 147 -1.67 0.02 17.11
C LYS A 147 -1.71 1.50 17.50
N GLU A 148 -0.56 2.15 17.54
CA GLU A 148 -0.46 3.55 17.94
C GLU A 148 -1.16 4.48 16.94
N GLU A 149 -0.97 4.27 15.63
CA GLU A 149 -1.67 5.01 14.58
C GLU A 149 -3.19 4.78 14.65
N PHE A 150 -3.63 3.52 14.74
CA PHE A 150 -5.06 3.20 14.84
C PHE A 150 -5.73 3.81 16.06
N GLN A 151 -5.06 3.88 17.21
CA GLN A 151 -5.64 4.43 18.44
C GLN A 151 -5.61 5.96 18.48
N SER A 152 -4.51 6.58 18.05
CA SER A 152 -4.25 7.99 18.29
C SER A 152 -4.72 8.89 17.16
N ASN A 153 -4.43 8.51 15.92
CA ASN A 153 -4.62 9.39 14.78
C ASN A 153 -5.78 8.97 13.88
N TRP A 154 -6.17 7.71 13.95
CA TRP A 154 -7.15 7.13 13.03
C TRP A 154 -8.54 7.05 13.62
N ASN A 155 -8.68 6.59 14.87
CA ASN A 155 -9.97 6.37 15.51
C ASN A 155 -10.75 7.67 15.76
N GLY A 156 -11.98 7.70 15.25
CA GLY A 156 -12.86 8.86 15.35
C GLY A 156 -12.58 9.97 14.33
N LYS A 157 -11.54 9.83 13.48
CA LYS A 157 -11.21 10.79 12.44
C LYS A 157 -12.34 10.87 11.41
N ILE A 158 -12.73 12.11 11.10
CA ILE A 158 -13.67 12.41 10.02
C ILE A 158 -12.91 13.26 9.00
N SER A 159 -13.04 12.88 7.73
CA SER A 159 -12.44 13.59 6.60
C SER A 159 -13.43 13.68 5.46
N GLY A 160 -13.27 14.64 4.58
CA GLY A 160 -14.14 14.78 3.43
C GLY A 160 -13.67 15.90 2.51
N ASN A 161 -14.17 15.88 1.29
CA ASN A 161 -13.95 16.92 0.30
C ASN A 161 -15.18 17.07 -0.60
N VAL A 162 -15.36 18.26 -1.17
CA VAL A 162 -16.46 18.58 -2.08
C VAL A 162 -15.88 19.23 -3.33
N LYS A 163 -16.21 18.69 -4.48
CA LYS A 163 -15.92 19.24 -5.81
C LYS A 163 -17.23 19.39 -6.61
N ASP A 164 -17.15 19.97 -7.80
CA ASP A 164 -18.34 20.29 -8.60
C ASP A 164 -19.15 19.03 -9.01
N ASP A 165 -18.47 17.91 -9.20
CA ASP A 165 -19.07 16.67 -9.75
C ASP A 165 -18.94 15.46 -8.80
N TYR A 166 -18.26 15.61 -7.66
CA TYR A 166 -18.25 14.60 -6.61
C TYR A 166 -17.99 15.18 -5.21
N ALA A 167 -18.43 14.45 -4.22
CA ALA A 167 -18.11 14.72 -2.81
C ALA A 167 -17.92 13.40 -2.08
N TRP A 168 -17.08 13.40 -1.05
CA TRP A 168 -16.90 12.22 -0.23
C TRP A 168 -16.73 12.61 1.25
N ALA A 169 -17.08 11.67 2.11
CA ALA A 169 -16.81 11.76 3.54
C ALA A 169 -16.41 10.39 4.08
N THR A 170 -15.45 10.38 5.00
CA THR A 170 -15.08 9.19 5.75
C THR A 170 -15.23 9.41 7.25
N LYS A 171 -15.53 8.33 7.95
CA LYS A 171 -15.42 8.24 9.41
C LYS A 171 -14.67 6.96 9.74
N ASN A 172 -13.56 7.08 10.45
CA ASN A 172 -12.73 5.96 10.85
C ASN A 172 -13.09 5.52 12.27
N ILE A 173 -13.18 4.22 12.48
CA ILE A 173 -13.45 3.61 13.80
C ILE A 173 -12.46 2.46 13.99
N TYR A 174 -11.83 2.39 15.15
CA TYR A 174 -10.98 1.27 15.54
C TYR A 174 -11.59 0.49 16.70
N ASN A 175 -11.66 -0.82 16.54
CA ASN A 175 -12.06 -1.73 17.62
C ASN A 175 -10.83 -2.49 18.14
N PRO A 176 -10.37 -2.19 19.36
CA PRO A 176 -9.16 -2.82 19.91
C PRO A 176 -9.35 -4.29 20.31
N GLU A 177 -10.59 -4.77 20.49
CA GLU A 177 -10.86 -6.16 20.91
C GLU A 177 -10.55 -7.15 19.77
N ASN A 178 -10.94 -6.79 18.53
CA ASN A 178 -10.68 -7.61 17.34
C ASN A 178 -9.53 -7.07 16.49
N GLN A 179 -8.94 -5.93 16.87
CA GLN A 179 -7.85 -5.25 16.16
C GLN A 179 -8.22 -4.89 14.71
N ILE A 180 -9.44 -4.44 14.49
CA ILE A 180 -9.94 -4.03 13.18
C ILE A 180 -10.24 -2.55 13.17
N GLY A 181 -9.66 -1.85 12.20
CA GLY A 181 -10.05 -0.53 11.78
C GLY A 181 -11.11 -0.59 10.68
N GLN A 182 -12.05 0.34 10.68
CA GLN A 182 -13.08 0.44 9.66
C GLN A 182 -13.19 1.88 9.17
N ILE A 183 -13.16 2.06 7.86
CA ILE A 183 -13.44 3.31 7.17
C ILE A 183 -14.88 3.24 6.67
N TYR A 184 -15.75 4.03 7.26
CA TYR A 184 -17.10 4.25 6.75
C TYR A 184 -17.01 5.36 5.70
N LEU A 185 -17.15 4.99 4.45
CA LEU A 185 -17.04 5.89 3.29
C LEU A 185 -18.42 6.15 2.72
N THR A 186 -18.73 7.41 2.48
CA THR A 186 -19.86 7.85 1.65
C THR A 186 -19.31 8.67 0.49
N VAL A 187 -19.69 8.31 -0.73
CA VAL A 187 -19.35 9.05 -1.96
C VAL A 187 -20.62 9.51 -2.64
N PHE A 188 -20.63 10.75 -3.10
CA PHE A 188 -21.62 11.30 -3.99
C PHE A 188 -20.97 11.62 -5.32
N SER A 189 -21.52 11.13 -6.42
CA SER A 189 -21.05 11.40 -7.78
C SER A 189 -22.18 11.99 -8.61
N LEU A 190 -21.90 13.04 -9.37
CA LEU A 190 -22.86 13.66 -10.28
C LEU A 190 -22.85 12.91 -11.61
N VAL A 191 -23.87 12.09 -11.85
CA VAL A 191 -24.05 11.31 -13.09
C VAL A 191 -25.35 11.79 -13.77
N ASP A 192 -25.25 12.19 -15.01
CA ASP A 192 -26.40 12.66 -15.81
C ASP A 192 -27.25 13.74 -15.08
N LYS A 193 -26.56 14.70 -14.46
CA LYS A 193 -27.17 15.79 -13.66
C LYS A 193 -27.91 15.33 -12.39
N THR A 194 -27.71 14.10 -11.96
CA THR A 194 -28.30 13.54 -10.75
C THR A 194 -27.21 13.07 -9.81
N TRP A 195 -27.29 13.48 -8.53
CA TRP A 195 -26.38 13.00 -7.50
C TRP A 195 -26.73 11.56 -7.12
N GLN A 196 -25.74 10.68 -7.29
CA GLN A 196 -25.83 9.28 -6.85
C GLN A 196 -25.00 9.12 -5.59
N ARG A 197 -25.54 8.39 -4.62
CA ARG A 197 -24.85 8.08 -3.35
C ARG A 197 -24.41 6.62 -3.34
N LEU A 198 -23.20 6.39 -2.87
CA LEU A 198 -22.64 5.08 -2.59
C LEU A 198 -22.06 5.08 -1.16
N ASP A 199 -22.41 4.07 -0.38
CA ASP A 199 -21.83 3.83 0.95
C ASP A 199 -21.03 2.53 0.91
N LYS A 200 -19.83 2.56 1.49
CA LYS A 200 -18.93 1.41 1.60
C LYS A 200 -18.29 1.38 2.99
N VAL A 201 -18.06 0.18 3.52
CA VAL A 201 -17.22 -0.02 4.70
C VAL A 201 -16.00 -0.79 4.26
N ILE A 202 -14.83 -0.24 4.52
CA ILE A 202 -13.53 -0.84 4.22
C ILE A 202 -12.87 -1.18 5.54
N SER A 203 -12.33 -2.37 5.67
CA SER A 203 -11.72 -2.86 6.91
C SER A 203 -10.21 -3.03 6.74
N GLU A 204 -9.49 -2.70 7.80
CA GLU A 204 -8.05 -2.87 7.93
C GLU A 204 -7.71 -3.64 9.20
N LYS A 205 -6.76 -4.56 9.11
CA LYS A 205 -6.23 -5.31 10.25
C LYS A 205 -5.08 -4.53 10.88
N CYS A 206 -5.19 -4.28 12.18
CA CYS A 206 -4.09 -3.75 12.97
C CYS A 206 -3.21 -4.92 13.43
N TYR A 207 -2.14 -5.19 12.69
CA TYR A 207 -1.14 -6.18 13.09
C TYR A 207 -0.23 -5.64 14.19
N ALA A 208 0.13 -6.50 15.14
CA ALA A 208 1.22 -6.18 16.05
C ALA A 208 2.56 -6.27 15.31
N LYS A 209 3.54 -5.47 15.73
CA LYS A 209 4.88 -5.46 15.12
C LYS A 209 5.51 -6.86 15.11
N GLU A 210 5.33 -7.59 16.20
CA GLU A 210 5.85 -8.95 16.38
C GLU A 210 5.17 -9.96 15.43
N GLU A 211 3.89 -9.78 15.14
CA GLU A 211 3.16 -10.61 14.15
C GLU A 211 3.74 -10.41 12.74
N VAL A 212 4.01 -9.15 12.36
CA VAL A 212 4.62 -8.83 11.05
C VAL A 212 6.02 -9.41 10.95
N ILE A 213 6.86 -9.27 11.98
CA ILE A 213 8.22 -9.83 12.02
C ILE A 213 8.16 -11.35 11.88
N SER A 214 7.32 -12.03 12.67
CA SER A 214 7.16 -13.49 12.61
C SER A 214 6.69 -13.97 11.24
N ALA A 215 5.76 -13.24 10.60
CA ALA A 215 5.29 -13.57 9.26
C ALA A 215 6.39 -13.40 8.20
N LEU A 216 7.24 -12.36 8.31
CA LEU A 216 8.41 -12.17 7.45
C LEU A 216 9.43 -13.31 7.61
N GLU A 217 9.74 -13.71 8.84
CA GLU A 217 10.62 -14.84 9.14
C GLU A 217 10.05 -16.16 8.56
N THR A 218 8.75 -16.40 8.73
CA THR A 218 8.04 -17.57 8.18
C THR A 218 8.11 -17.60 6.66
N ALA A 219 8.03 -16.46 5.99
CA ALA A 219 8.19 -16.35 4.55
C ALA A 219 9.62 -16.63 4.05
N GLY A 220 10.62 -16.58 4.95
CA GLY A 220 12.01 -16.87 4.66
C GLY A 220 12.94 -15.65 4.65
N PHE A 221 12.44 -14.46 4.98
CA PHE A 221 13.26 -13.26 5.08
C PHE A 221 14.22 -13.29 6.28
N SER A 222 15.33 -12.60 6.13
CA SER A 222 16.35 -12.43 7.17
C SER A 222 16.73 -10.96 7.32
N GLU A 223 17.54 -10.64 8.32
CA GLU A 223 17.99 -9.27 8.59
C GLU A 223 16.82 -8.27 8.65
N ILE A 224 15.77 -8.67 9.39
CA ILE A 224 14.54 -7.88 9.50
C ILE A 224 14.77 -6.72 10.46
N SER A 225 14.58 -5.51 9.99
CA SER A 225 14.59 -4.29 10.79
C SER A 225 13.28 -3.54 10.66
N SER A 226 12.91 -2.80 11.67
CA SER A 226 11.68 -2.00 11.68
C SER A 226 11.96 -0.62 12.23
N TYR A 227 11.38 0.40 11.60
CA TYR A 227 11.57 1.80 11.92
C TYR A 227 10.21 2.48 12.02
N ASP A 228 9.94 3.12 13.15
CA ASP A 228 8.81 4.05 13.24
C ASP A 228 9.21 5.37 12.56
N ALA A 229 8.38 5.83 11.62
CA ALA A 229 8.70 7.00 10.81
C ALA A 229 8.78 8.29 11.63
N HIS A 230 8.08 8.37 12.74
CA HIS A 230 8.12 9.51 13.65
C HIS A 230 9.32 9.43 14.61
N TYR A 231 9.44 8.33 15.37
CA TYR A 231 10.41 8.23 16.45
C TYR A 231 11.81 7.91 15.97
N ASP A 232 11.95 7.03 14.96
CA ASP A 232 13.26 6.54 14.52
C ASP A 232 13.82 7.39 13.37
N LEU A 233 12.95 7.87 12.46
CA LEU A 233 13.37 8.59 11.26
C LEU A 233 13.08 10.11 11.33
N GLY A 234 12.18 10.54 12.21
CA GLY A 234 11.80 11.95 12.34
C GLY A 234 11.09 12.52 11.10
N ILE A 235 10.53 11.67 10.26
CA ILE A 235 9.97 12.03 8.95
C ILE A 235 8.45 12.24 9.02
N SER A 236 7.74 11.37 9.73
CA SER A 236 6.28 11.42 9.85
C SER A 236 5.84 12.17 11.10
N GLN A 237 4.68 12.83 11.02
CA GLN A 237 3.99 13.37 12.19
C GLN A 237 3.03 12.34 12.83
N MET A 238 2.93 11.13 12.27
CA MET A 238 2.02 10.08 12.72
C MET A 238 2.78 8.93 13.37
N PRO A 239 2.85 8.86 14.72
CA PRO A 239 3.37 7.72 15.44
C PRO A 239 2.63 6.42 15.08
N GLY A 240 3.37 5.31 14.95
CA GLY A 240 2.78 4.04 14.52
C GLY A 240 2.73 3.85 12.99
N SER A 241 3.31 4.77 12.24
CA SER A 241 3.65 4.61 10.82
C SER A 241 4.98 3.85 10.72
N THR A 242 4.92 2.52 10.63
CA THR A 242 6.09 1.64 10.80
C THR A 242 6.50 1.00 9.49
N TYR A 243 7.78 1.16 9.14
CA TYR A 243 8.42 0.53 7.99
C TYR A 243 9.22 -0.69 8.41
N PHE A 244 9.09 -1.77 7.66
CA PHE A 244 9.89 -2.98 7.80
C PHE A 244 10.76 -3.14 6.56
N ILE A 245 12.05 -3.40 6.77
CA ILE A 245 12.99 -3.73 5.71
C ILE A 245 13.62 -5.09 6.03
N CYS A 246 13.71 -5.94 5.02
CA CYS A 246 14.26 -7.28 5.15
C CYS A 246 14.85 -7.78 3.83
N TYR A 247 15.63 -8.87 3.90
CA TYR A 247 16.41 -9.36 2.78
C TYR A 247 16.11 -10.83 2.49
N LYS A 248 16.13 -11.17 1.21
CA LYS A 248 16.21 -12.56 0.74
C LYS A 248 17.69 -12.97 0.68
N ARG A 249 18.13 -13.83 1.60
CA ARG A 249 19.49 -14.38 1.66
C ARG A 249 19.52 -15.83 1.19
#